data_403340d8bf1eb0d02ca30184c5182800
#
_entry.id   403340d8bf1eb0d02ca30184c5182800
#
_cell.length_a   1.000
_cell.length_b   1.000
_cell.length_c   1.000
_cell.angle_alpha   90.00
_cell.angle_beta   90.00
_cell.angle_gamma   90.00
#
_symmetry.space_group_name_H-M   'P 1'
#
loop_
_entity.id
_entity.type
_entity.pdbx_description
1 polymer ?
#
loop_
_entity_poly.entity_id
_entity_poly.type
_entity_poly.pdbx_seq_one_letter_code
_entity_poly.pdbx_strand_id
1 'polypeptide(L)'
;MGSCAYINEPEFDRPGKPYGEGYEIFKSIYDKRPDIMLWLGDNIYLREGDWNTRTGIYHRYTHTRSLPELQPLLASTHHYAICDDHDYGPNDCDGSFWNKEMTLEAFKLFWGNPSYGIGTMRGAITQFQWGDAEFFLLDDRYYRTPQGRKTIEGTILGKEQFDWLINALTASQATFKFIVIGGQVLNPLPVYETYANYPQEHQRLIETITKEGISGVMFLTGDRHFTELSKLERAGTYPLYELTCSPLTSGVFAGAASEANPLRVPGTLVQERNFALLKFSGTRGDRVLTISVHDKTGKELWTRSI
;
A
#
# COMPACT_ATOMS: atom_id res chain seq x y z
N MET A 1 6.78 -7.48 -0.99
CA MET A 1 5.90 -6.30 -1.11
C MET A 1 6.68 -5.02 -0.88
N GLY A 2 6.17 -3.88 -1.34
CA GLY A 2 6.73 -2.55 -1.14
C GLY A 2 5.97 -1.49 -1.94
N SER A 3 6.28 -0.21 -1.69
CA SER A 3 5.68 0.97 -2.33
C SER A 3 6.72 2.00 -2.75
N CYS A 4 6.28 3.08 -3.35
CA CYS A 4 7.11 4.25 -3.66
C CYS A 4 8.29 3.91 -4.59
N ALA A 5 7.93 3.46 -5.80
CA ALA A 5 8.86 3.04 -6.85
C ALA A 5 9.14 4.17 -7.84
N TYR A 6 9.90 5.20 -7.42
CA TYR A 6 10.30 6.28 -8.30
C TYR A 6 11.44 5.84 -9.22
N ILE A 7 11.26 5.98 -10.52
CA ILE A 7 12.30 5.77 -11.53
C ILE A 7 12.68 7.12 -12.13
N ASN A 8 13.98 7.47 -12.06
CA ASN A 8 14.47 8.73 -12.61
C ASN A 8 14.35 8.75 -14.13
N GLU A 9 14.00 9.92 -14.64
CA GLU A 9 14.02 10.26 -16.05
C GLU A 9 14.43 11.74 -16.16
N PRO A 10 15.76 12.04 -16.23
CA PRO A 10 16.29 13.38 -16.04
C PRO A 10 15.68 14.47 -16.92
N GLU A 11 15.15 14.12 -18.09
CA GLU A 11 14.48 15.06 -19.01
C GLU A 11 13.13 15.56 -18.48
N PHE A 12 12.49 14.80 -17.57
CA PHE A 12 11.17 15.08 -17.01
C PHE A 12 11.18 15.26 -15.49
N ASP A 13 12.31 14.95 -14.84
CA ASP A 13 12.45 15.12 -13.40
C ASP A 13 12.71 16.57 -13.03
N ARG A 14 12.34 16.94 -11.81
CA ARG A 14 12.69 18.25 -11.27
C ARG A 14 14.21 18.39 -11.18
N PRO A 15 14.77 19.59 -11.47
CA PRO A 15 16.20 19.83 -11.32
C PRO A 15 16.67 19.56 -9.89
N GLY A 16 17.84 18.95 -9.72
CA GLY A 16 18.45 18.70 -8.43
C GLY A 16 19.00 17.29 -8.29
N LYS A 17 19.02 16.78 -7.06
CA LYS A 17 19.45 15.40 -6.81
C LYS A 17 18.44 14.41 -7.36
N PRO A 18 18.90 13.26 -7.93
CA PRO A 18 18.00 12.17 -8.28
C PRO A 18 17.13 11.77 -7.08
N TYR A 19 15.84 11.59 -7.33
CA TYR A 19 14.91 11.17 -6.30
C TYR A 19 14.81 9.64 -6.20
N GLY A 20 14.87 8.96 -7.36
CA GLY A 20 14.91 7.51 -7.44
C GLY A 20 16.34 6.99 -7.54
N GLU A 21 16.66 5.94 -6.80
CA GLU A 21 17.95 5.23 -6.81
C GLU A 21 17.78 3.80 -6.30
N GLY A 22 18.87 3.00 -6.37
CA GLY A 22 18.90 1.68 -5.75
C GLY A 22 18.03 0.65 -6.47
N TYR A 23 17.98 0.68 -7.79
CA TYR A 23 17.14 -0.20 -8.61
C TYR A 23 17.52 -1.68 -8.50
N GLU A 24 18.71 -2.02 -7.98
CA GLU A 24 19.12 -3.37 -7.61
C GLU A 24 18.13 -4.05 -6.64
N ILE A 25 17.29 -3.28 -5.94
CA ILE A 25 16.24 -3.80 -5.06
C ILE A 25 15.30 -4.77 -5.81
N PHE A 26 14.97 -4.49 -7.07
CA PHE A 26 14.08 -5.36 -7.86
C PHE A 26 14.72 -6.72 -8.13
N LYS A 27 16.05 -6.74 -8.40
CA LYS A 27 16.79 -7.97 -8.52
C LYS A 27 16.85 -8.70 -7.17
N SER A 28 17.06 -7.98 -6.08
CA SER A 28 17.08 -8.56 -4.73
C SER A 28 15.74 -9.19 -4.35
N ILE A 29 14.61 -8.57 -4.74
CA ILE A 29 13.27 -9.17 -4.58
C ILE A 29 13.14 -10.43 -5.44
N TYR A 30 13.54 -10.38 -6.72
CA TYR A 30 13.52 -11.53 -7.62
C TYR A 30 14.32 -12.71 -7.06
N ASP A 31 15.51 -12.47 -6.52
CA ASP A 31 16.39 -13.49 -5.94
C ASP A 31 15.77 -14.19 -4.71
N LYS A 32 14.79 -13.56 -4.03
CA LYS A 32 13.98 -14.20 -2.96
C LYS A 32 12.89 -15.13 -3.50
N ARG A 33 12.64 -15.15 -4.80
CA ARG A 33 11.66 -16.00 -5.50
C ARG A 33 10.26 -15.94 -4.88
N PRO A 34 9.65 -14.75 -4.78
CA PRO A 34 8.31 -14.63 -4.23
C PRO A 34 7.27 -15.22 -5.20
N ASP A 35 6.21 -15.82 -4.66
CA ASP A 35 5.04 -16.23 -5.45
C ASP A 35 4.24 -15.02 -5.94
N ILE A 36 4.16 -13.99 -5.07
CA ILE A 36 3.42 -12.75 -5.31
C ILE A 36 4.30 -11.56 -5.01
N MET A 37 4.26 -10.55 -5.86
CA MET A 37 4.67 -9.18 -5.55
C MET A 37 3.43 -8.32 -5.34
N LEU A 38 3.26 -7.82 -4.11
CA LEU A 38 2.20 -6.88 -3.77
C LEU A 38 2.77 -5.47 -3.76
N TRP A 39 2.22 -4.61 -4.61
CA TRP A 39 2.59 -3.22 -4.77
C TRP A 39 1.62 -2.35 -3.96
N LEU A 40 2.17 -1.61 -3.00
CA LEU A 40 1.40 -0.88 -1.98
C LEU A 40 1.18 0.60 -2.33
N GLY A 41 1.00 0.87 -3.62
CA GLY A 41 0.82 2.24 -4.12
C GLY A 41 2.12 2.94 -4.48
N ASP A 42 2.01 4.10 -5.13
CA ASP A 42 3.14 4.83 -5.72
C ASP A 42 4.00 3.94 -6.61
N ASN A 43 3.34 3.14 -7.42
CA ASN A 43 3.99 2.17 -8.30
C ASN A 43 4.70 2.86 -9.47
N ILE A 44 4.22 4.06 -9.79
CA ILE A 44 4.82 5.04 -10.68
C ILE A 44 4.66 6.43 -10.04
N TYR A 45 5.41 7.40 -10.55
CA TYR A 45 5.26 8.80 -10.16
C TYR A 45 4.93 9.63 -11.39
N LEU A 46 3.67 10.00 -11.54
CA LEU A 46 3.23 10.91 -12.59
C LEU A 46 3.88 12.29 -12.40
N ARG A 47 4.41 12.87 -13.50
CA ARG A 47 4.97 14.23 -13.52
C ARG A 47 3.89 15.21 -13.96
N GLU A 48 4.12 16.49 -13.73
CA GLU A 48 3.19 17.56 -14.10
C GLU A 48 2.76 17.51 -15.59
N GLY A 49 3.67 17.12 -16.49
CA GLY A 49 3.37 16.94 -17.91
C GLY A 49 2.52 15.70 -18.23
N ASP A 50 2.46 14.73 -17.33
CA ASP A 50 1.73 13.47 -17.54
C ASP A 50 0.23 13.62 -17.23
N TRP A 51 -0.13 14.42 -16.20
CA TRP A 51 -1.49 14.46 -15.62
C TRP A 51 -2.61 14.76 -16.62
N ASN A 52 -2.30 15.44 -17.71
CA ASN A 52 -3.28 15.95 -18.66
C ASN A 52 -3.47 15.06 -19.90
N THR A 53 -2.63 14.04 -20.08
CA THR A 53 -2.62 13.27 -21.30
C THR A 53 -2.50 11.77 -21.07
N ARG A 54 -3.30 10.99 -21.82
CA ARG A 54 -3.18 9.52 -21.83
C ARG A 54 -1.76 9.08 -22.21
N THR A 55 -1.17 9.77 -23.19
CA THR A 55 0.18 9.47 -23.68
C THR A 55 1.22 9.66 -22.58
N GLY A 56 1.15 10.73 -21.80
CA GLY A 56 2.06 10.97 -20.67
C GLY A 56 1.91 9.90 -19.57
N ILE A 57 0.67 9.57 -19.19
CA ILE A 57 0.40 8.52 -18.21
C ILE A 57 0.95 7.16 -18.70
N TYR A 58 0.68 6.77 -19.95
CA TYR A 58 1.18 5.51 -20.51
C TYR A 58 2.69 5.50 -20.65
N HIS A 59 3.30 6.64 -21.02
CA HIS A 59 4.75 6.79 -21.05
C HIS A 59 5.35 6.48 -19.68
N ARG A 60 4.78 7.03 -18.61
CA ARG A 60 5.28 6.80 -17.24
C ARG A 60 5.24 5.35 -16.84
N TYR A 61 4.15 4.64 -17.14
CA TYR A 61 4.05 3.20 -16.92
C TYR A 61 5.06 2.40 -17.74
N THR A 62 5.20 2.71 -19.04
CA THR A 62 6.13 1.99 -19.92
C THR A 62 7.58 2.27 -19.55
N HIS A 63 7.91 3.52 -19.19
CA HIS A 63 9.25 3.89 -18.71
C HIS A 63 9.63 3.08 -17.46
N THR A 64 8.79 3.08 -16.43
CA THR A 64 9.04 2.31 -15.21
C THR A 64 9.22 0.83 -15.51
N ARG A 65 8.38 0.25 -16.36
CA ARG A 65 8.44 -1.17 -16.72
C ARG A 65 9.57 -1.53 -17.69
N SER A 66 10.19 -0.55 -18.34
CA SER A 66 11.37 -0.81 -19.20
C SER A 66 12.67 -0.99 -18.43
N LEU A 67 12.66 -0.73 -17.12
CA LEU A 67 13.85 -0.85 -16.28
C LEU A 67 14.41 -2.28 -16.29
N PRO A 68 15.69 -2.50 -16.72
CA PRO A 68 16.24 -3.85 -16.83
C PRO A 68 16.21 -4.65 -15.53
N GLU A 69 16.46 -4.01 -14.40
CA GLU A 69 16.47 -4.65 -13.08
C GLU A 69 15.10 -5.17 -12.67
N LEU A 70 14.03 -4.58 -13.21
CA LEU A 70 12.65 -4.96 -12.89
C LEU A 70 12.15 -6.13 -13.77
N GLN A 71 12.72 -6.32 -14.98
CA GLN A 71 12.22 -7.29 -15.95
C GLN A 71 12.14 -8.73 -15.41
N PRO A 72 13.17 -9.28 -14.72
CA PRO A 72 13.10 -10.64 -14.19
C PRO A 72 11.97 -10.84 -13.19
N LEU A 73 11.72 -9.84 -12.34
CA LEU A 73 10.63 -9.87 -11.35
C LEU A 73 9.27 -9.83 -12.04
N LEU A 74 9.08 -8.93 -13.02
CA LEU A 74 7.82 -8.85 -13.80
C LEU A 74 7.49 -10.15 -14.54
N ALA A 75 8.51 -10.84 -15.05
CA ALA A 75 8.33 -12.04 -15.85
C ALA A 75 8.07 -13.33 -15.04
N SER A 76 8.36 -13.34 -13.75
CA SER A 76 8.39 -14.58 -12.95
C SER A 76 7.46 -14.62 -11.74
N THR A 77 6.72 -13.55 -11.48
CA THR A 77 5.96 -13.38 -10.25
C THR A 77 4.53 -12.92 -10.57
N HIS A 78 3.55 -13.30 -9.75
CA HIS A 78 2.21 -12.71 -9.83
C HIS A 78 2.22 -11.32 -9.21
N HIS A 79 1.70 -10.31 -9.94
CA HIS A 79 1.68 -8.93 -9.51
C HIS A 79 0.28 -8.45 -9.22
N TYR A 80 0.05 -7.96 -7.98
CA TYR A 80 -1.15 -7.25 -7.59
C TYR A 80 -0.78 -5.90 -7.02
N ALA A 81 -1.60 -4.88 -7.27
CA ALA A 81 -1.30 -3.50 -6.90
C ALA A 81 -2.51 -2.76 -6.37
N ILE A 82 -2.28 -1.84 -5.45
CA ILE A 82 -3.20 -0.74 -5.16
C ILE A 82 -2.73 0.52 -5.88
N CYS A 83 -3.62 1.48 -6.03
CA CYS A 83 -3.33 2.82 -6.54
C CYS A 83 -3.14 3.75 -5.34
N ASP A 84 -2.12 4.61 -5.38
CA ASP A 84 -1.97 5.70 -4.42
C ASP A 84 -1.87 7.05 -5.15
N ASP A 85 -1.55 8.16 -4.46
CA ASP A 85 -1.66 9.50 -5.03
C ASP A 85 -0.79 9.70 -6.29
N HIS A 86 0.44 9.19 -6.30
CA HIS A 86 1.33 9.35 -7.44
C HIS A 86 0.98 8.48 -8.66
N ASP A 87 0.24 7.37 -8.47
CA ASP A 87 -0.39 6.62 -9.57
C ASP A 87 -1.63 7.34 -10.10
N TYR A 88 -2.30 8.09 -9.23
CA TYR A 88 -3.62 8.67 -9.45
C TYR A 88 -3.54 10.09 -10.01
N GLY A 89 -2.61 10.94 -9.50
CA GLY A 89 -2.47 12.33 -9.93
C GLY A 89 -1.35 13.09 -9.24
N PRO A 90 -1.60 14.36 -8.87
CA PRO A 90 -0.69 15.16 -8.04
C PRO A 90 -0.51 14.59 -6.63
N ASN A 91 0.60 14.96 -5.98
CA ASN A 91 0.86 14.64 -4.58
C ASN A 91 -0.32 14.99 -3.67
N ASP A 92 -0.68 14.08 -2.77
CA ASP A 92 -1.80 14.15 -1.81
C ASP A 92 -3.17 14.36 -2.48
N CYS A 93 -3.35 14.02 -3.76
CA CYS A 93 -4.61 14.23 -4.45
C CYS A 93 -5.72 13.30 -3.93
N ASP A 94 -6.95 13.77 -4.09
CA ASP A 94 -8.16 13.14 -3.59
C ASP A 94 -9.20 12.93 -4.70
N GLY A 95 -10.41 12.51 -4.34
CA GLY A 95 -11.49 12.22 -5.27
C GLY A 95 -11.93 13.40 -6.15
N SER A 96 -11.46 14.62 -5.89
CA SER A 96 -11.71 15.80 -6.72
C SER A 96 -10.79 15.91 -7.94
N PHE A 97 -9.75 15.07 -8.04
CA PHE A 97 -8.86 15.11 -9.19
C PHE A 97 -9.62 14.90 -10.49
N TRP A 98 -9.54 15.90 -11.36
CA TRP A 98 -10.38 15.99 -12.56
C TRP A 98 -10.11 14.92 -13.61
N ASN A 99 -8.91 14.32 -13.64
CA ASN A 99 -8.53 13.33 -14.65
C ASN A 99 -8.46 11.88 -14.11
N LYS A 100 -9.06 11.62 -12.95
CA LYS A 100 -9.04 10.32 -12.26
C LYS A 100 -9.53 9.13 -13.10
N GLU A 101 -10.44 9.37 -14.03
CA GLU A 101 -10.93 8.29 -14.92
C GLU A 101 -9.84 7.81 -15.88
N MET A 102 -9.02 8.72 -16.39
CA MET A 102 -7.93 8.38 -17.31
C MET A 102 -6.80 7.66 -16.59
N THR A 103 -6.48 8.07 -15.35
CA THR A 103 -5.46 7.39 -14.56
C THR A 103 -5.95 6.00 -14.11
N LEU A 104 -7.22 5.85 -13.73
CA LEU A 104 -7.81 4.54 -13.45
C LEU A 104 -7.84 3.64 -14.70
N GLU A 105 -8.13 4.17 -15.88
CA GLU A 105 -8.05 3.42 -17.14
C GLU A 105 -6.63 2.89 -17.39
N ALA A 106 -5.63 3.74 -17.19
CA ALA A 106 -4.23 3.34 -17.31
C ALA A 106 -3.85 2.28 -16.26
N PHE A 107 -4.24 2.48 -15.01
CA PHE A 107 -4.01 1.49 -13.95
C PHE A 107 -4.55 0.10 -14.36
N LYS A 108 -5.79 0.05 -14.84
CA LYS A 108 -6.42 -1.20 -15.33
C LYS A 108 -5.67 -1.85 -16.50
N LEU A 109 -5.05 -1.04 -17.36
CA LEU A 109 -4.30 -1.55 -18.51
C LEU A 109 -2.96 -2.17 -18.10
N PHE A 110 -2.31 -1.59 -17.08
CA PHE A 110 -0.94 -1.97 -16.71
C PHE A 110 -0.86 -2.96 -15.53
N TRP A 111 -1.93 -3.18 -14.79
CA TRP A 111 -1.97 -4.13 -13.67
C TRP A 111 -2.92 -5.28 -13.93
N GLY A 112 -2.52 -6.49 -13.48
CA GLY A 112 -3.27 -7.73 -13.62
C GLY A 112 -4.12 -8.09 -12.42
N ASN A 113 -4.71 -7.10 -11.73
CA ASN A 113 -5.63 -7.38 -10.64
C ASN A 113 -6.86 -8.19 -11.14
N PRO A 114 -7.43 -9.09 -10.34
CA PRO A 114 -8.55 -9.94 -10.78
C PRO A 114 -9.81 -9.16 -11.17
N SER A 115 -10.01 -7.98 -10.58
CA SER A 115 -11.14 -7.10 -10.85
C SER A 115 -10.77 -5.64 -10.56
N TYR A 116 -11.67 -4.73 -10.95
CA TYR A 116 -11.54 -3.30 -10.67
C TYR A 116 -12.91 -2.71 -10.37
N GLY A 117 -13.10 -2.29 -9.11
CA GLY A 117 -14.38 -1.83 -8.60
C GLY A 117 -15.27 -2.97 -8.10
N ILE A 118 -16.44 -2.62 -7.55
CA ILE A 118 -17.38 -3.52 -6.93
C ILE A 118 -18.79 -3.18 -7.41
N GLY A 119 -19.47 -4.10 -8.08
CA GLY A 119 -20.78 -3.83 -8.67
C GLY A 119 -20.69 -2.65 -9.66
N THR A 120 -21.35 -1.54 -9.34
CA THR A 120 -21.29 -0.30 -10.12
C THR A 120 -20.24 0.68 -9.64
N MET A 121 -19.61 0.42 -8.50
CA MET A 121 -18.58 1.27 -7.90
C MET A 121 -17.27 1.18 -8.68
N ARG A 122 -16.71 2.31 -9.06
CA ARG A 122 -15.43 2.41 -9.76
C ARG A 122 -14.27 2.46 -8.77
N GLY A 123 -13.06 2.22 -9.24
CA GLY A 123 -11.83 2.34 -8.47
C GLY A 123 -10.89 1.17 -8.69
N ALA A 124 -9.71 1.24 -8.12
CA ALA A 124 -8.70 0.17 -8.11
C ALA A 124 -8.98 -0.89 -7.01
N ILE A 125 -10.26 -1.17 -6.76
CA ILE A 125 -10.72 -2.04 -5.68
C ILE A 125 -10.79 -3.47 -6.19
N THR A 126 -10.21 -4.41 -5.43
CA THR A 126 -10.27 -5.84 -5.76
C THR A 126 -10.05 -6.71 -4.54
N GLN A 127 -10.31 -8.00 -4.69
CA GLN A 127 -10.13 -9.03 -3.67
C GLN A 127 -9.59 -10.29 -4.34
N PHE A 128 -8.66 -10.96 -3.68
CA PHE A 128 -8.21 -12.28 -4.11
C PHE A 128 -7.75 -13.11 -2.91
N GLN A 129 -7.75 -14.43 -3.10
CA GLN A 129 -7.26 -15.39 -2.12
C GLN A 129 -6.02 -16.10 -2.66
N TRP A 130 -5.03 -16.30 -1.80
CA TRP A 130 -3.84 -17.09 -2.08
C TRP A 130 -3.62 -18.08 -0.93
N GLY A 131 -3.87 -19.34 -1.19
CA GLY A 131 -3.91 -20.35 -0.13
C GLY A 131 -4.99 -20.02 0.91
N ASP A 132 -4.60 -19.89 2.16
CA ASP A 132 -5.46 -19.51 3.28
C ASP A 132 -5.25 -18.07 3.77
N ALA A 133 -4.65 -17.23 2.94
CA ALA A 133 -4.59 -15.78 3.08
C ALA A 133 -5.49 -15.09 2.06
N GLU A 134 -6.22 -14.07 2.48
CA GLU A 134 -7.10 -13.28 1.63
C GLU A 134 -6.70 -11.81 1.67
N PHE A 135 -6.71 -11.17 0.51
CA PHE A 135 -6.24 -9.82 0.30
C PHE A 135 -7.38 -8.94 -0.20
N PHE A 136 -7.66 -7.87 0.53
CA PHE A 136 -8.66 -6.84 0.22
C PHE A 136 -7.91 -5.58 -0.17
N LEU A 137 -7.77 -5.34 -1.48
CA LEU A 137 -7.08 -4.20 -2.05
C LEU A 137 -8.05 -3.03 -2.17
N LEU A 138 -7.78 -1.97 -1.45
CA LEU A 138 -8.64 -0.80 -1.38
C LEU A 138 -8.14 0.33 -2.29
N ASP A 139 -9.08 1.15 -2.71
CA ASP A 139 -8.81 2.43 -3.37
C ASP A 139 -9.04 3.55 -2.34
N ASP A 140 -8.01 4.23 -1.95
CA ASP A 140 -8.05 5.31 -0.95
C ASP A 140 -7.98 6.71 -1.58
N ARG A 141 -8.14 6.80 -2.91
CA ARG A 141 -8.10 8.06 -3.67
C ARG A 141 -9.42 8.40 -4.33
N TYR A 142 -10.06 7.45 -4.99
CA TYR A 142 -11.19 7.72 -5.89
C TYR A 142 -12.40 8.36 -5.20
N TYR A 143 -12.67 7.99 -3.94
CA TYR A 143 -13.78 8.50 -3.12
C TYR A 143 -13.32 9.38 -1.96
N ARG A 144 -12.01 9.57 -1.82
CA ARG A 144 -11.44 10.38 -0.74
C ARG A 144 -11.94 11.81 -0.80
N THR A 145 -12.44 12.31 0.31
CA THR A 145 -12.76 13.73 0.44
C THR A 145 -11.50 14.54 0.72
N PRO A 146 -11.44 15.82 0.25
CA PRO A 146 -10.30 16.68 0.58
C PRO A 146 -10.04 16.73 2.09
N GLN A 147 -8.78 16.54 2.48
CA GLN A 147 -8.35 16.58 3.87
C GLN A 147 -8.68 17.94 4.50
N GLY A 148 -9.17 17.92 5.72
CA GLY A 148 -9.53 19.15 6.47
C GLY A 148 -10.82 19.82 6.04
N ARG A 149 -11.66 19.21 5.21
CA ARG A 149 -12.99 19.72 4.87
C ARG A 149 -13.88 19.78 6.12
N LYS A 150 -14.51 20.95 6.36
CA LYS A 150 -15.21 21.24 7.63
C LYS A 150 -16.73 21.06 7.58
N THR A 151 -17.33 20.95 6.40
CA THR A 151 -18.78 21.00 6.22
C THR A 151 -19.44 19.64 6.09
N ILE A 152 -18.67 18.59 5.98
CA ILE A 152 -19.14 17.20 5.94
C ILE A 152 -18.16 16.32 6.72
N GLU A 153 -18.61 15.16 7.14
CA GLU A 153 -17.74 14.10 7.61
C GLU A 153 -16.80 13.64 6.48
N GLY A 154 -15.52 13.63 6.77
CA GLY A 154 -14.52 13.18 5.80
C GLY A 154 -14.51 11.66 5.65
N THR A 155 -14.20 11.19 4.45
CA THR A 155 -14.06 9.75 4.15
C THR A 155 -12.84 9.51 3.25
N ILE A 156 -12.16 8.39 3.45
CA ILE A 156 -11.16 7.85 2.54
C ILE A 156 -11.80 6.85 1.58
N LEU A 157 -12.55 5.90 2.12
CA LEU A 157 -13.10 4.79 1.36
C LEU A 157 -14.44 5.10 0.69
N GLY A 158 -15.20 6.02 1.26
CA GLY A 158 -16.61 6.18 0.92
C GLY A 158 -17.48 5.04 1.46
N LYS A 159 -18.79 5.29 1.52
CA LYS A 159 -19.72 4.38 2.17
C LYS A 159 -19.77 2.99 1.53
N GLU A 160 -19.83 2.92 0.20
CA GLU A 160 -20.04 1.65 -0.51
C GLU A 160 -18.81 0.73 -0.37
N GLN A 161 -17.59 1.27 -0.50
CA GLN A 161 -16.38 0.49 -0.32
C GLN A 161 -16.22 0.02 1.13
N PHE A 162 -16.54 0.90 2.08
CA PHE A 162 -16.53 0.57 3.50
C PHE A 162 -17.48 -0.59 3.81
N ASP A 163 -18.72 -0.50 3.39
CA ASP A 163 -19.74 -1.53 3.65
C ASP A 163 -19.38 -2.87 2.97
N TRP A 164 -18.86 -2.80 1.75
CA TRP A 164 -18.35 -3.98 1.06
C TRP A 164 -17.18 -4.62 1.84
N LEU A 165 -16.20 -3.83 2.27
CA LEU A 165 -15.04 -4.34 3.01
C LEU A 165 -15.49 -5.11 4.26
N ILE A 166 -16.38 -4.53 5.05
CA ILE A 166 -16.88 -5.19 6.27
C ILE A 166 -17.63 -6.50 5.94
N ASN A 167 -18.50 -6.48 4.93
CA ASN A 167 -19.20 -7.67 4.51
C ASN A 167 -18.25 -8.76 4.01
N ALA A 168 -17.26 -8.41 3.22
CA ALA A 168 -16.28 -9.34 2.68
C ALA A 168 -15.37 -9.91 3.77
N LEU A 169 -14.89 -9.09 4.71
CA LEU A 169 -14.12 -9.54 5.86
C LEU A 169 -14.92 -10.50 6.76
N THR A 170 -16.20 -10.20 6.99
CA THR A 170 -17.10 -11.04 7.81
C THR A 170 -17.37 -12.39 7.14
N ALA A 171 -17.52 -12.40 5.82
CA ALA A 171 -17.74 -13.65 5.06
C ALA A 171 -16.47 -14.50 4.90
N SER A 172 -15.29 -13.89 5.03
CA SER A 172 -14.03 -14.55 4.81
C SER A 172 -13.72 -15.64 5.84
N GLN A 173 -13.31 -16.81 5.35
CA GLN A 173 -12.83 -17.94 6.17
C GLN A 173 -11.29 -18.06 6.17
N ALA A 174 -10.60 -17.09 5.59
CA ALA A 174 -9.13 -17.07 5.56
C ALA A 174 -8.54 -16.90 6.96
N THR A 175 -7.42 -17.58 7.21
CA THR A 175 -6.68 -17.45 8.46
C THR A 175 -6.10 -16.04 8.62
N PHE A 176 -5.55 -15.49 7.52
CA PHE A 176 -5.06 -14.12 7.47
C PHE A 176 -5.87 -13.30 6.47
N LYS A 177 -6.33 -12.13 6.90
CA LYS A 177 -7.10 -11.17 6.11
C LYS A 177 -6.31 -9.88 6.01
N PHE A 178 -5.71 -9.64 4.85
CA PHE A 178 -4.90 -8.46 4.62
C PHE A 178 -5.73 -7.34 4.00
N ILE A 179 -5.86 -6.23 4.74
CA ILE A 179 -6.41 -4.98 4.20
C ILE A 179 -5.24 -4.18 3.65
N VAL A 180 -5.22 -4.00 2.33
CA VAL A 180 -4.14 -3.32 1.60
C VAL A 180 -4.64 -1.92 1.20
N ILE A 181 -3.97 -0.89 1.69
CA ILE A 181 -4.32 0.52 1.49
C ILE A 181 -3.05 1.38 1.48
N GLY A 182 -3.04 2.54 0.81
CA GLY A 182 -1.86 3.40 0.67
C GLY A 182 -1.37 3.96 1.99
N GLY A 183 -2.17 4.83 2.63
CA GLY A 183 -1.79 5.51 3.86
C GLY A 183 -1.92 4.66 5.13
N GLN A 184 -1.15 5.01 6.18
CA GLN A 184 -1.18 4.33 7.48
C GLN A 184 -2.56 4.39 8.15
N VAL A 185 -3.00 3.25 8.69
CA VAL A 185 -4.30 3.09 9.38
C VAL A 185 -4.15 3.17 10.89
N LEU A 186 -3.20 2.44 11.49
CA LEU A 186 -3.10 2.35 12.95
C LEU A 186 -2.34 3.51 13.58
N ASN A 187 -1.51 4.25 12.84
CA ASN A 187 -0.82 5.41 13.37
C ASN A 187 -1.85 6.48 13.80
N PRO A 188 -1.98 6.78 15.12
CA PRO A 188 -3.01 7.69 15.62
C PRO A 188 -2.68 9.18 15.42
N LEU A 189 -1.50 9.49 14.91
CA LEU A 189 -1.09 10.86 14.66
C LEU A 189 -1.71 11.38 13.35
N PRO A 190 -2.42 12.52 13.35
CA PRO A 190 -2.99 13.10 12.14
C PRO A 190 -1.91 13.87 11.36
N VAL A 191 -0.92 13.13 10.88
CA VAL A 191 0.22 13.65 10.11
C VAL A 191 0.19 13.13 8.68
N TYR A 192 0.60 13.97 7.73
CA TYR A 192 0.59 13.61 6.31
C TYR A 192 -0.78 13.04 5.90
N GLU A 193 -0.80 11.85 5.33
CA GLU A 193 -2.01 11.20 4.83
C GLU A 193 -2.51 10.02 5.69
N THR A 194 -2.09 9.95 6.96
CA THR A 194 -2.59 8.91 7.88
C THR A 194 -4.12 8.93 7.99
N TYR A 195 -4.72 7.76 8.20
CA TYR A 195 -6.17 7.62 8.39
C TYR A 195 -6.71 8.42 9.57
N ALA A 196 -5.83 8.76 10.54
CA ALA A 196 -6.17 9.62 11.67
C ALA A 196 -6.65 11.03 11.26
N ASN A 197 -6.39 11.48 10.04
CA ASN A 197 -6.97 12.71 9.48
C ASN A 197 -8.47 12.60 9.18
N TYR A 198 -9.03 11.38 9.21
CA TYR A 198 -10.45 11.06 9.01
C TYR A 198 -10.98 10.30 10.22
N PRO A 199 -11.02 10.94 11.41
CA PRO A 199 -11.14 10.24 12.68
C PRO A 199 -12.44 9.46 12.85
N GLN A 200 -13.55 9.91 12.27
CA GLN A 200 -14.84 9.23 12.39
C GLN A 200 -14.85 7.91 11.60
N GLU A 201 -14.39 7.94 10.34
CA GLU A 201 -14.29 6.72 9.52
C GLU A 201 -13.26 5.76 10.08
N HIS A 202 -12.10 6.27 10.53
CA HIS A 202 -11.06 5.49 11.20
C HIS A 202 -11.59 4.75 12.42
N GLN A 203 -12.23 5.49 13.35
CA GLN A 203 -12.82 4.90 14.55
C GLN A 203 -13.85 3.84 14.19
N ARG A 204 -14.76 4.16 13.24
CA ARG A 204 -15.78 3.24 12.76
C ARG A 204 -15.17 1.94 12.21
N LEU A 205 -14.06 2.02 11.43
CA LEU A 205 -13.40 0.84 10.88
C LEU A 205 -12.88 -0.08 11.99
N ILE A 206 -12.11 0.47 12.93
CA ILE A 206 -11.53 -0.32 14.04
C ILE A 206 -12.61 -0.90 14.95
N GLU A 207 -13.62 -0.11 15.29
CA GLU A 207 -14.75 -0.57 16.12
C GLU A 207 -15.57 -1.66 15.43
N THR A 208 -15.84 -1.52 14.13
CA THR A 208 -16.66 -2.50 13.40
C THR A 208 -15.91 -3.83 13.30
N ILE A 209 -14.63 -3.83 12.92
CA ILE A 209 -13.79 -5.06 12.92
C ILE A 209 -13.84 -5.74 14.31
N THR A 210 -13.85 -4.95 15.38
CA THR A 210 -13.86 -5.46 16.75
C THR A 210 -15.24 -6.01 17.15
N LYS A 211 -16.32 -5.27 16.89
CA LYS A 211 -17.71 -5.62 17.25
C LYS A 211 -18.23 -6.83 16.47
N GLU A 212 -17.86 -6.95 15.19
CA GLU A 212 -18.22 -8.10 14.34
C GLU A 212 -17.36 -9.34 14.64
N GLY A 213 -16.37 -9.23 15.54
CA GLY A 213 -15.50 -10.34 15.91
C GLY A 213 -14.63 -10.87 14.76
N ILE A 214 -14.33 -10.02 13.78
CA ILE A 214 -13.55 -10.41 12.60
C ILE A 214 -12.11 -10.73 13.03
N SER A 215 -11.66 -11.97 12.79
CA SER A 215 -10.34 -12.45 13.19
C SER A 215 -9.32 -12.39 12.03
N GLY A 216 -8.02 -12.38 12.39
CA GLY A 216 -6.90 -12.51 11.45
C GLY A 216 -6.65 -11.29 10.57
N VAL A 217 -7.16 -10.11 10.95
CA VAL A 217 -6.97 -8.86 10.17
C VAL A 217 -5.59 -8.24 10.43
N MET A 218 -4.91 -7.87 9.36
CA MET A 218 -3.68 -7.08 9.35
C MET A 218 -3.74 -6.05 8.22
N PHE A 219 -3.24 -4.84 8.49
CA PHE A 219 -3.11 -3.81 7.46
C PHE A 219 -1.73 -3.88 6.79
N LEU A 220 -1.70 -3.67 5.47
CA LEU A 220 -0.48 -3.51 4.68
C LEU A 220 -0.55 -2.16 3.99
N THR A 221 0.43 -1.29 4.28
CA THR A 221 0.41 0.12 3.85
C THR A 221 1.74 0.56 3.24
N GLY A 222 1.74 1.68 2.53
CA GLY A 222 2.88 2.27 1.83
C GLY A 222 3.14 3.72 2.20
N ASP A 223 3.27 4.60 1.20
CA ASP A 223 3.31 6.07 1.25
C ASP A 223 4.47 6.70 2.05
N ARG A 224 4.72 6.28 3.24
CA ARG A 224 5.45 7.00 4.29
C ARG A 224 6.96 7.12 4.11
N HIS A 225 7.55 6.52 3.08
CA HIS A 225 9.00 6.55 2.80
C HIS A 225 9.88 6.05 3.98
N PHE A 226 9.32 5.19 4.80
CA PHE A 226 9.99 4.38 5.84
C PHE A 226 9.18 3.12 6.08
N THR A 227 9.77 2.14 6.74
CA THR A 227 9.07 0.91 7.13
C THR A 227 8.98 0.81 8.64
N GLU A 228 7.82 0.40 9.15
CA GLU A 228 7.59 0.08 10.55
C GLU A 228 6.48 -0.97 10.70
N LEU A 229 6.54 -1.71 11.80
CA LEU A 229 5.42 -2.53 12.26
C LEU A 229 4.72 -1.79 13.41
N SER A 230 3.42 -1.59 13.30
CA SER A 230 2.57 -1.05 14.37
C SER A 230 1.68 -2.14 14.94
N LYS A 231 1.37 -2.05 16.25
CA LYS A 231 0.52 -2.99 16.98
C LYS A 231 -0.47 -2.26 17.85
N LEU A 232 -1.76 -2.50 17.64
CA LEU A 232 -2.84 -2.01 18.48
C LEU A 232 -3.41 -3.15 19.33
N GLU A 233 -3.16 -3.09 20.62
CA GLU A 233 -3.77 -4.02 21.58
C GLU A 233 -5.26 -3.73 21.75
N ARG A 234 -6.08 -4.78 21.79
CA ARG A 234 -7.53 -4.67 21.96
C ARG A 234 -7.99 -5.62 23.08
N ALA A 235 -8.75 -5.11 24.04
CA ALA A 235 -9.21 -5.90 25.16
C ALA A 235 -10.08 -7.09 24.73
N GLY A 236 -9.74 -8.29 25.22
CA GLY A 236 -10.52 -9.49 25.00
C GLY A 236 -10.44 -10.12 23.60
N THR A 237 -9.56 -9.60 22.72
CA THR A 237 -9.38 -10.11 21.37
C THR A 237 -7.91 -10.02 20.93
N TYR A 238 -7.59 -10.53 19.73
CA TYR A 238 -6.23 -10.43 19.20
C TYR A 238 -5.88 -8.97 18.83
N PRO A 239 -4.58 -8.60 18.87
CA PRO A 239 -4.15 -7.27 18.46
C PRO A 239 -4.28 -7.07 16.94
N LEU A 240 -4.54 -5.84 16.50
CA LEU A 240 -4.36 -5.48 15.10
C LEU A 240 -2.90 -5.13 14.83
N TYR A 241 -2.42 -5.59 13.69
CA TYR A 241 -1.10 -5.24 13.19
C TYR A 241 -1.20 -4.43 11.91
N GLU A 242 -0.23 -3.56 11.69
CA GLU A 242 -0.01 -2.84 10.44
C GLU A 242 1.46 -2.89 10.06
N LEU A 243 1.75 -3.32 8.84
CA LEU A 243 3.06 -3.21 8.25
C LEU A 243 3.06 -2.11 7.19
N THR A 244 3.71 -1.00 7.48
CA THR A 244 4.06 0.02 6.48
C THR A 244 5.37 -0.39 5.83
N CYS A 245 5.44 -0.44 4.49
CA CYS A 245 6.62 -0.87 3.76
C CYS A 245 6.95 0.07 2.60
N SER A 246 7.92 0.95 2.82
CA SER A 246 8.32 2.05 1.93
C SER A 246 9.75 2.52 2.28
N PRO A 247 10.52 3.11 1.34
CA PRO A 247 10.32 3.12 -0.09
C PRO A 247 11.09 1.99 -0.79
N LEU A 248 10.63 1.60 -1.97
CA LEU A 248 11.42 0.74 -2.87
C LEU A 248 12.62 1.51 -3.44
N THR A 249 12.36 2.58 -4.19
CA THR A 249 13.40 3.32 -4.90
C THR A 249 13.35 4.84 -4.71
N SER A 250 12.26 5.39 -4.17
CA SER A 250 12.13 6.84 -3.94
C SER A 250 12.98 7.33 -2.77
N GLY A 251 12.89 8.62 -2.47
CA GLY A 251 13.56 9.24 -1.33
C GLY A 251 13.12 8.64 0.01
N VAL A 252 14.00 8.67 1.01
CA VAL A 252 13.72 8.19 2.37
C VAL A 252 13.29 9.37 3.25
N PHE A 253 12.26 9.18 4.07
CA PHE A 253 11.84 10.20 5.04
C PHE A 253 12.72 10.17 6.29
N ALA A 254 13.62 11.14 6.40
CA ALA A 254 14.57 11.23 7.51
C ALA A 254 13.89 11.54 8.86
N GLY A 255 12.69 12.12 8.86
CA GLY A 255 11.94 12.51 10.06
C GLY A 255 11.25 11.37 10.79
N ALA A 256 11.22 10.14 10.24
CA ALA A 256 10.44 9.03 10.80
C ALA A 256 10.81 8.66 12.23
N ALA A 257 12.09 8.78 12.61
CA ALA A 257 12.54 8.52 13.98
C ALA A 257 11.99 9.52 15.02
N SER A 258 11.69 10.75 14.61
CA SER A 258 11.10 11.78 15.47
C SER A 258 9.56 11.73 15.52
N GLU A 259 8.93 10.95 14.65
CA GLU A 259 7.50 10.70 14.72
C GLU A 259 7.17 9.79 15.91
N ALA A 260 6.45 10.33 16.87
CA ALA A 260 6.10 9.65 18.10
C ALA A 260 4.89 8.73 17.94
N ASN A 261 4.91 7.80 16.97
CA ASN A 261 3.86 6.79 16.84
C ASN A 261 3.90 5.84 18.06
N PRO A 262 2.91 5.92 18.98
CA PRO A 262 2.92 5.12 20.21
C PRO A 262 2.66 3.62 19.96
N LEU A 263 2.19 3.26 18.78
CA LEU A 263 1.89 1.88 18.40
C LEU A 263 3.05 1.20 17.65
N ARG A 264 4.11 1.94 17.35
CA ARG A 264 5.30 1.37 16.70
C ARG A 264 5.94 0.30 17.57
N VAL A 265 6.11 -0.89 17.01
CA VAL A 265 6.83 -1.98 17.67
C VAL A 265 8.32 -1.63 17.72
N PRO A 266 8.96 -1.65 18.91
CA PRO A 266 10.36 -1.31 19.03
C PRO A 266 11.29 -2.14 18.13
N GLY A 267 12.26 -1.48 17.50
CA GLY A 267 13.24 -2.11 16.63
C GLY A 267 12.74 -2.52 15.25
N THR A 268 11.60 -1.97 14.79
CA THR A 268 11.06 -2.27 13.46
C THR A 268 11.13 -1.09 12.48
N LEU A 269 11.52 0.09 12.95
CA LEU A 269 11.70 1.25 12.07
C LEU A 269 12.91 1.06 11.14
N VAL A 270 12.68 1.20 9.84
CA VAL A 270 13.70 1.19 8.79
C VAL A 270 13.63 2.47 7.99
N GLN A 271 14.74 3.20 7.92
CA GLN A 271 14.88 4.48 7.21
C GLN A 271 15.89 4.35 6.08
N GLU A 272 15.71 3.35 5.25
CA GLU A 272 16.46 3.12 4.02
C GLU A 272 15.58 2.42 2.99
N ARG A 273 16.02 2.35 1.72
CA ARG A 273 15.29 1.62 0.68
C ARG A 273 15.20 0.16 1.03
N ASN A 274 13.99 -0.37 1.04
CA ASN A 274 13.71 -1.69 1.59
C ASN A 274 12.49 -2.34 0.96
N PHE A 275 12.32 -3.63 1.23
CA PHE A 275 11.13 -4.40 0.90
C PHE A 275 10.82 -5.41 2.00
N ALA A 276 9.59 -5.86 2.08
CA ALA A 276 9.19 -6.88 3.02
C ALA A 276 8.80 -8.20 2.34
N LEU A 277 9.08 -9.31 3.02
CA LEU A 277 8.57 -10.64 2.70
C LEU A 277 7.59 -11.10 3.77
N LEU A 278 6.44 -11.61 3.34
CA LEU A 278 5.45 -12.31 4.14
C LEU A 278 5.55 -13.80 3.82
N LYS A 279 5.97 -14.61 4.77
CA LYS A 279 6.10 -16.06 4.61
C LYS A 279 5.08 -16.77 5.51
N PHE A 280 4.23 -17.57 4.87
CA PHE A 280 3.26 -18.42 5.56
C PHE A 280 3.82 -19.82 5.74
N SER A 281 3.71 -20.34 6.96
CA SER A 281 4.17 -21.69 7.33
C SER A 281 3.20 -22.36 8.31
N GLY A 282 3.46 -23.63 8.65
CA GLY A 282 2.60 -24.40 9.54
C GLY A 282 1.44 -25.09 8.84
N THR A 283 0.67 -25.90 9.55
CA THR A 283 -0.50 -26.61 9.07
C THR A 283 -1.76 -25.74 9.16
N ARG A 284 -2.83 -26.12 8.47
CA ARG A 284 -4.14 -25.44 8.62
C ARG A 284 -4.59 -25.47 10.06
N GLY A 285 -4.91 -24.32 10.62
CA GLY A 285 -5.30 -24.16 12.02
C GLY A 285 -4.13 -23.82 12.97
N ASP A 286 -2.88 -23.93 12.49
CA ASP A 286 -1.67 -23.57 13.23
C ASP A 286 -0.70 -22.82 12.29
N ARG A 287 -1.22 -21.78 11.63
CA ARG A 287 -0.45 -20.95 10.68
C ARG A 287 0.37 -19.92 11.41
N VAL A 288 1.58 -19.75 10.94
CA VAL A 288 2.50 -18.70 11.38
C VAL A 288 2.82 -17.80 10.20
N LEU A 289 2.60 -16.50 10.39
CA LEU A 289 3.07 -15.48 9.48
C LEU A 289 4.44 -14.97 9.96
N THR A 290 5.46 -15.14 9.14
CA THR A 290 6.76 -14.54 9.37
C THR A 290 6.93 -13.34 8.45
N ILE A 291 7.17 -12.18 9.04
CA ILE A 291 7.47 -10.91 8.36
C ILE A 291 8.97 -10.70 8.45
N SER A 292 9.65 -10.51 7.31
CA SER A 292 11.04 -10.07 7.29
C SER A 292 11.20 -8.86 6.38
N VAL A 293 11.96 -7.87 6.84
CA VAL A 293 12.29 -6.68 6.06
C VAL A 293 13.74 -6.73 5.64
N HIS A 294 14.00 -6.39 4.39
CA HIS A 294 15.29 -6.47 3.75
C HIS A 294 15.67 -5.13 3.12
N ASP A 295 16.94 -4.77 3.15
CA ASP A 295 17.46 -3.62 2.44
C ASP A 295 17.48 -3.84 0.91
N LYS A 296 17.85 -2.83 0.15
CA LYS A 296 17.93 -2.87 -1.32
C LYS A 296 18.89 -3.94 -1.86
N THR A 297 19.83 -4.44 -1.05
CA THR A 297 20.77 -5.53 -1.43
C THR A 297 20.23 -6.92 -1.11
N GLY A 298 19.07 -7.01 -0.43
CA GLY A 298 18.45 -8.25 0.02
C GLY A 298 18.95 -8.76 1.37
N LYS A 299 19.74 -7.97 2.11
CA LYS A 299 20.16 -8.27 3.47
C LYS A 299 18.96 -8.07 4.42
N GLU A 300 18.71 -9.06 5.29
CA GLU A 300 17.66 -8.97 6.31
C GLU A 300 18.03 -7.93 7.37
N LEU A 301 17.11 -7.01 7.65
CA LEU A 301 17.21 -5.97 8.66
C LEU A 301 16.55 -6.40 9.97
N TRP A 302 15.37 -6.98 9.89
CA TRP A 302 14.68 -7.58 11.01
C TRP A 302 13.65 -8.63 10.56
N THR A 303 13.28 -9.50 11.49
CA THR A 303 12.20 -10.49 11.29
C THR A 303 11.30 -10.58 12.53
N ARG A 304 10.01 -10.85 12.33
CA ARG A 304 9.00 -11.08 13.37
C ARG A 304 8.02 -12.16 12.92
N SER A 305 7.52 -12.93 13.89
CA SER A 305 6.44 -13.91 13.67
C SER A 305 5.18 -13.50 14.43
N ILE A 306 4.04 -13.71 13.78
CA ILE A 306 2.69 -13.39 14.27
C ILE A 306 1.83 -14.64 14.15
#